data_c110e723638d24b40b016881f016df9a
#
_entry.id   c110e723638d24b40b016881f016df9a
#
_cell.length_a   1.000
_cell.length_b   1.000
_cell.length_c   1.000
_cell.angle_alpha   90.00
_cell.angle_beta   90.00
_cell.angle_gamma   90.00
#
_symmetry.space_group_name_H-M   'P 1'
#
loop_
_entity.id
_entity.type
_entity.pdbx_description
1 polymer ?
#
loop_
_entity_poly.entity_id
_entity_poly.type
_entity_poly.pdbx_seq_one_letter_code
_entity_poly.pdbx_strand_id
1 'polypeptide(L)'
;MIQFDRASVERGGQIVVESVSCDWAAGRAVALIGRGGAGKTSLLAAAATAVPLHAGDILVEGRSVRRVPDAVRREIGYVPATMPEWPGLRAGEFLELFATASGLRGAAARGAVDRGLALAGLAGRGGTALETLAAGQAKLLLVARALMHDPRVLLLDDPFGGLDPAGRMRLEQLIGDAQLMGRTVLAALDDADVPACFTDLAVLREGRLVAAGEHDRRHFEAGRQWVCRIVSPGHAEAAARMLAAVAADARAIDADTVECRSDPRLAALADLVAAVVHAGLPVEQAGFTPPWPAQLLD
;
A
#
# COMPACT_ATOMS: atom_id res chain seq x y z
N MET A 1 14.20 7.40 7.48
CA MET A 1 14.83 6.15 7.02
C MET A 1 14.35 4.99 7.87
N ILE A 2 14.06 3.84 7.25
CA ILE A 2 13.72 2.60 7.96
C ILE A 2 14.47 1.43 7.32
N GLN A 3 15.03 0.54 8.16
CA GLN A 3 15.83 -0.61 7.73
C GLN A 3 15.39 -1.86 8.50
N PHE A 4 15.24 -2.96 7.79
CA PHE A 4 14.94 -4.28 8.32
C PHE A 4 16.19 -5.16 8.14
N ASP A 5 16.68 -5.73 9.22
CA ASP A 5 17.82 -6.67 9.24
C ASP A 5 17.34 -8.03 9.74
N ARG A 6 17.02 -8.92 8.80
CA ARG A 6 16.52 -10.27 9.05
C ARG A 6 15.39 -10.30 10.08
N ALA A 7 14.50 -9.32 9.97
CA ALA A 7 13.40 -9.16 10.91
C ALA A 7 12.42 -10.33 10.79
N SER A 8 12.16 -10.99 11.92
CA SER A 8 11.19 -12.07 12.03
C SER A 8 10.19 -11.78 13.13
N VAL A 9 8.92 -12.11 12.88
CA VAL A 9 7.81 -11.87 13.82
C VAL A 9 7.07 -13.17 14.05
N GLU A 10 6.79 -13.45 15.33
CA GLU A 10 5.99 -14.59 15.77
C GLU A 10 4.62 -14.13 16.27
N ARG A 11 3.58 -14.89 15.95
CA ARG A 11 2.22 -14.72 16.44
C ARG A 11 1.61 -16.07 16.78
N GLY A 12 1.16 -16.23 18.01
CA GLY A 12 0.51 -17.47 18.45
C GLY A 12 1.38 -18.71 18.30
N GLY A 13 2.69 -18.62 18.50
CA GLY A 13 3.63 -19.73 18.35
C GLY A 13 4.05 -20.04 16.89
N GLN A 14 3.63 -19.22 15.92
CA GLN A 14 4.00 -19.39 14.51
C GLN A 14 4.78 -18.19 13.99
N ILE A 15 5.81 -18.42 13.19
CA ILE A 15 6.55 -17.39 12.48
C ILE A 15 5.67 -16.90 11.33
N VAL A 16 5.16 -15.68 11.44
CA VAL A 16 4.29 -15.05 10.42
C VAL A 16 5.06 -14.08 9.52
N VAL A 17 6.28 -13.69 9.91
CA VAL A 17 7.24 -12.94 9.10
C VAL A 17 8.60 -13.58 9.33
N GLU A 18 9.31 -13.90 8.24
CA GLU A 18 10.54 -14.64 8.31
C GLU A 18 11.68 -13.90 7.60
N SER A 19 12.69 -13.50 8.35
CA SER A 19 13.99 -12.99 7.88
C SER A 19 13.90 -11.88 6.81
N VAL A 20 12.98 -10.93 6.98
CA VAL A 20 12.83 -9.79 6.06
C VAL A 20 14.03 -8.87 6.18
N SER A 21 14.68 -8.58 5.04
CA SER A 21 15.81 -7.65 4.94
C SER A 21 15.59 -6.68 3.79
N CYS A 22 15.51 -5.40 4.09
CA CYS A 22 15.41 -4.29 3.13
C CYS A 22 15.66 -2.96 3.84
N ASP A 23 15.93 -1.92 3.07
CA ASP A 23 16.09 -0.57 3.59
C ASP A 23 15.45 0.46 2.66
N TRP A 24 14.90 1.52 3.27
CA TRP A 24 14.36 2.66 2.54
C TRP A 24 14.89 3.97 3.14
N ALA A 25 15.43 4.79 2.26
CA ALA A 25 15.94 6.11 2.61
C ALA A 25 14.82 7.04 3.12
N ALA A 26 15.22 8.14 3.73
CA ALA A 26 14.29 9.21 4.09
C ALA A 26 13.59 9.78 2.84
N GLY A 27 12.32 10.18 2.99
CA GLY A 27 11.54 10.75 1.90
C GLY A 27 10.97 9.72 0.90
N ARG A 28 11.11 8.42 1.14
CA ARG A 28 10.48 7.38 0.29
C ARG A 28 9.08 7.05 0.80
N ALA A 29 8.15 6.81 -0.12
CA ALA A 29 6.86 6.20 0.20
C ALA A 29 6.79 4.81 -0.40
N VAL A 30 6.66 3.82 0.45
CA VAL A 30 6.75 2.40 0.13
C VAL A 30 5.37 1.76 0.29
N ALA A 31 4.88 1.12 -0.75
CA ALA A 31 3.73 0.25 -0.68
C ALA A 31 4.19 -1.19 -0.41
N LEU A 32 3.87 -1.70 0.78
CA LEU A 32 4.04 -3.11 1.15
C LEU A 32 2.78 -3.87 0.74
N ILE A 33 2.87 -4.62 -0.33
CA ILE A 33 1.75 -5.36 -0.90
C ILE A 33 1.87 -6.87 -0.63
N GLY A 34 0.75 -7.55 -0.59
CA GLY A 34 0.67 -9.00 -0.34
C GLY A 34 -0.75 -9.43 -0.09
N ARG A 35 -1.07 -10.71 -0.26
CA ARG A 35 -2.39 -11.26 0.08
C ARG A 35 -2.71 -11.12 1.57
N GLY A 36 -3.98 -11.21 1.92
CA GLY A 36 -4.42 -11.33 3.31
C GLY A 36 -3.64 -12.46 4.02
N GLY A 37 -3.11 -12.19 5.22
CA GLY A 37 -2.27 -13.16 5.94
C GLY A 37 -0.80 -13.21 5.55
N ALA A 38 -0.33 -12.45 4.55
CA ALA A 38 1.08 -12.43 4.14
C ALA A 38 2.06 -11.89 5.20
N GLY A 39 1.58 -11.36 6.33
CA GLY A 39 2.42 -10.85 7.42
C GLY A 39 2.61 -9.33 7.45
N LYS A 40 1.99 -8.57 6.53
CA LYS A 40 2.13 -7.10 6.41
C LYS A 40 1.85 -6.35 7.71
N THR A 41 0.65 -6.56 8.29
CA THR A 41 0.25 -5.98 9.58
C THR A 41 1.23 -6.32 10.70
N SER A 42 1.70 -7.57 10.75
CA SER A 42 2.67 -8.02 11.76
C SER A 42 4.02 -7.33 11.62
N LEU A 43 4.50 -7.16 10.38
CA LEU A 43 5.74 -6.46 10.09
C LEU A 43 5.65 -4.97 10.48
N LEU A 44 4.55 -4.29 10.11
CA LEU A 44 4.31 -2.89 10.50
C LEU A 44 4.19 -2.74 12.02
N ALA A 45 3.45 -3.65 12.68
CA ALA A 45 3.28 -3.62 14.13
C ALA A 45 4.62 -3.83 14.87
N ALA A 46 5.52 -4.68 14.35
CA ALA A 46 6.85 -4.85 14.90
C ALA A 46 7.72 -3.60 14.70
N ALA A 47 7.67 -2.98 13.51
CA ALA A 47 8.35 -1.70 13.26
C ALA A 47 7.83 -0.59 14.17
N ALA A 48 6.52 -0.58 14.45
CA ALA A 48 5.87 0.36 15.39
C ALA A 48 6.14 0.01 16.87
N THR A 49 6.94 -1.02 17.16
CA THR A 49 7.16 -1.53 18.53
C THR A 49 5.88 -1.98 19.25
N ALA A 50 4.79 -2.22 18.52
CA ALA A 50 3.53 -2.70 19.09
C ALA A 50 3.57 -4.21 19.38
N VAL A 51 4.46 -4.94 18.72
CA VAL A 51 4.75 -6.35 18.99
C VAL A 51 6.26 -6.58 19.01
N PRO A 52 6.76 -7.53 19.79
CA PRO A 52 8.18 -7.84 19.83
C PRO A 52 8.62 -8.54 18.53
N LEU A 53 9.87 -8.33 18.14
CA LEU A 53 10.55 -9.14 17.14
C LEU A 53 10.93 -10.50 17.72
N HIS A 54 10.70 -11.58 16.98
CA HIS A 54 11.21 -12.90 17.29
C HIS A 54 12.73 -12.95 17.04
N ALA A 55 13.20 -12.52 15.88
CA ALA A 55 14.61 -12.46 15.53
C ALA A 55 14.93 -11.23 14.66
N GLY A 56 16.21 -10.96 14.46
CA GLY A 56 16.67 -9.81 13.68
C GLY A 56 16.48 -8.48 14.42
N ASP A 57 16.53 -7.38 13.67
CA ASP A 57 16.26 -6.03 14.18
C ASP A 57 15.55 -5.16 13.12
N ILE A 58 14.95 -4.07 13.57
CA ILE A 58 14.45 -2.99 12.71
C ILE A 58 15.05 -1.68 13.22
N LEU A 59 15.63 -0.91 12.31
CA LEU A 59 16.19 0.41 12.64
C LEU A 59 15.29 1.51 12.05
N VAL A 60 14.89 2.45 12.89
CA VAL A 60 14.14 3.64 12.50
C VAL A 60 14.98 4.85 12.85
N GLU A 61 15.32 5.67 11.85
CA GLU A 61 16.26 6.78 12.00
C GLU A 61 17.56 6.33 12.72
N GLY A 62 18.06 5.12 12.36
CA GLY A 62 19.24 4.51 12.94
C GLY A 62 19.08 3.95 14.37
N ARG A 63 17.87 3.97 14.93
CA ARG A 63 17.56 3.49 16.29
C ARG A 63 16.88 2.13 16.26
N SER A 64 17.40 1.17 17.03
CA SER A 64 16.86 -0.19 17.11
C SER A 64 15.53 -0.23 17.87
N VAL A 65 14.52 -0.87 17.27
CA VAL A 65 13.23 -1.11 17.91
C VAL A 65 13.34 -2.02 19.14
N ARG A 66 14.38 -2.86 19.20
CA ARG A 66 14.62 -3.78 20.33
C ARG A 66 15.33 -3.08 21.50
N ARG A 67 16.31 -2.22 21.19
CA ARG A 67 17.20 -1.63 22.21
C ARG A 67 16.63 -0.34 22.81
N VAL A 68 15.97 0.48 22.00
CA VAL A 68 15.48 1.81 22.42
C VAL A 68 14.07 2.08 21.90
N PRO A 69 13.07 1.22 22.22
CA PRO A 69 11.72 1.30 21.66
C PRO A 69 11.03 2.64 21.94
N ASP A 70 11.26 3.25 23.10
CA ASP A 70 10.65 4.55 23.44
C ASP A 70 11.18 5.69 22.60
N ALA A 71 12.47 5.66 22.22
CA ALA A 71 13.04 6.63 21.31
C ALA A 71 12.51 6.43 19.89
N VAL A 72 12.31 5.17 19.47
CA VAL A 72 11.73 4.82 18.16
C VAL A 72 10.27 5.28 18.08
N ARG A 73 9.45 5.08 19.12
CA ARG A 73 8.04 5.52 19.13
C ARG A 73 7.87 7.02 18.91
N ARG A 74 8.84 7.84 19.27
CA ARG A 74 8.80 9.29 19.03
C ARG A 74 9.03 9.65 17.57
N GLU A 75 9.68 8.78 16.81
CA GLU A 75 9.95 8.97 15.38
C GLU A 75 8.84 8.39 14.49
N ILE A 76 7.92 7.59 15.05
CA ILE A 76 6.92 6.82 14.28
C ILE A 76 5.50 7.32 14.55
N GLY A 77 4.77 7.62 13.49
CA GLY A 77 3.32 7.69 13.49
C GLY A 77 2.74 6.36 12.96
N TYR A 78 2.08 5.59 13.82
CA TYR A 78 1.48 4.31 13.42
C TYR A 78 -0.03 4.42 13.32
N VAL A 79 -0.58 4.00 12.18
CA VAL A 79 -2.02 3.92 11.90
C VAL A 79 -2.40 2.45 11.73
N PRO A 80 -3.13 1.84 12.68
CA PRO A 80 -3.60 0.47 12.53
C PRO A 80 -4.72 0.34 11.49
N ALA A 81 -4.96 -0.87 11.00
CA ALA A 81 -6.00 -1.16 10.02
C ALA A 81 -7.41 -0.74 10.49
N THR A 82 -7.69 -0.93 11.77
CA THR A 82 -8.98 -0.57 12.38
C THR A 82 -8.78 0.33 13.60
N MET A 83 -9.77 1.18 13.86
CA MET A 83 -9.78 2.00 15.06
C MET A 83 -10.07 1.12 16.28
N PRO A 84 -9.23 1.16 17.33
CA PRO A 84 -9.55 0.51 18.59
C PRO A 84 -10.83 1.09 19.21
N GLU A 85 -11.52 0.29 20.01
CA GLU A 85 -12.70 0.75 20.73
C GLU A 85 -12.32 1.75 21.84
N TRP A 86 -13.00 2.91 21.83
CA TRP A 86 -12.86 3.96 22.84
C TRP A 86 -14.25 4.41 23.29
N PRO A 87 -14.95 3.61 24.13
CA PRO A 87 -16.32 3.87 24.49
C PRO A 87 -16.49 5.25 25.16
N GLY A 88 -17.47 6.02 24.66
CA GLY A 88 -17.83 7.32 25.18
C GLY A 88 -16.89 8.47 24.85
N LEU A 89 -15.79 8.23 24.11
CA LEU A 89 -14.86 9.29 23.73
C LEU A 89 -15.33 10.02 22.47
N ARG A 90 -15.13 11.34 22.43
CA ARG A 90 -15.46 12.18 21.27
C ARG A 90 -14.22 12.44 20.41
N ALA A 91 -14.42 12.71 19.12
CA ALA A 91 -13.34 12.91 18.15
C ALA A 91 -12.34 14.02 18.57
N GLY A 92 -12.84 15.13 19.09
CA GLY A 92 -12.01 16.22 19.60
C GLY A 92 -11.21 15.82 20.83
N GLU A 93 -11.85 15.16 21.80
CA GLU A 93 -11.22 14.67 23.02
C GLU A 93 -10.14 13.63 22.72
N PHE A 94 -10.42 12.73 21.77
CA PHE A 94 -9.43 11.76 21.28
C PHE A 94 -8.17 12.45 20.76
N LEU A 95 -8.31 13.42 19.86
CA LEU A 95 -7.16 14.15 19.34
C LEU A 95 -6.45 14.99 20.41
N GLU A 96 -7.19 15.60 21.34
CA GLU A 96 -6.65 16.40 22.44
C GLU A 96 -5.78 15.53 23.38
N LEU A 97 -6.24 14.31 23.68
CA LEU A 97 -5.47 13.33 24.45
C LEU A 97 -4.08 13.11 23.83
N PHE A 98 -4.02 12.84 22.51
CA PHE A 98 -2.76 12.57 21.83
C PHE A 98 -1.93 13.83 21.58
N ALA A 99 -2.55 14.98 21.33
CA ALA A 99 -1.85 16.26 21.26
C ALA A 99 -1.13 16.56 22.59
N THR A 100 -1.84 16.35 23.70
CA THR A 100 -1.29 16.52 25.07
C THR A 100 -0.17 15.55 25.37
N ALA A 101 -0.35 14.26 25.02
CA ALA A 101 0.67 13.23 25.18
C ALA A 101 1.93 13.53 24.33
N SER A 102 1.76 14.19 23.19
CA SER A 102 2.84 14.66 22.31
C SER A 102 3.55 15.93 22.83
N GLY A 103 3.15 16.44 24.00
CA GLY A 103 3.75 17.63 24.59
C GLY A 103 3.14 18.95 24.12
N LEU A 104 2.16 18.95 23.22
CA LEU A 104 1.50 20.16 22.77
C LEU A 104 0.63 20.76 23.88
N ARG A 105 0.57 22.10 23.95
CA ARG A 105 -0.18 22.84 24.98
C ARG A 105 -0.84 24.10 24.38
N GLY A 106 -1.91 24.55 25.04
CA GLY A 106 -2.56 25.82 24.71
C GLY A 106 -3.01 25.96 23.26
N ALA A 107 -2.61 27.04 22.60
CA ALA A 107 -2.99 27.31 21.20
C ALA A 107 -2.42 26.27 20.21
N ALA A 108 -1.22 25.73 20.45
CA ALA A 108 -0.62 24.71 19.60
C ALA A 108 -1.42 23.41 19.63
N ALA A 109 -1.87 22.96 20.80
CA ALA A 109 -2.73 21.78 20.94
C ALA A 109 -4.07 21.97 20.22
N ARG A 110 -4.75 23.11 20.47
CA ARG A 110 -6.03 23.43 19.80
C ARG A 110 -5.87 23.44 18.28
N GLY A 111 -4.85 24.14 17.75
CA GLY A 111 -4.60 24.18 16.32
C GLY A 111 -4.30 22.81 15.70
N ALA A 112 -3.61 21.92 16.43
CA ALA A 112 -3.36 20.55 15.98
C ALA A 112 -4.67 19.71 15.95
N VAL A 113 -5.53 19.85 16.97
CA VAL A 113 -6.84 19.20 17.03
C VAL A 113 -7.73 19.67 15.88
N ASP A 114 -7.80 20.99 15.64
CA ASP A 114 -8.64 21.56 14.57
C ASP A 114 -8.18 21.06 13.18
N ARG A 115 -6.87 21.03 12.91
CA ARG A 115 -6.32 20.45 11.68
C ARG A 115 -6.64 18.96 11.55
N GLY A 116 -6.53 18.22 12.65
CA GLY A 116 -6.85 16.79 12.66
C GLY A 116 -8.33 16.52 12.39
N LEU A 117 -9.23 17.30 13.00
CA LEU A 117 -10.67 17.22 12.73
C LEU A 117 -10.99 17.59 11.26
N ALA A 118 -10.33 18.61 10.73
CA ALA A 118 -10.50 19.00 9.32
C ALA A 118 -10.05 17.88 8.36
N LEU A 119 -8.90 17.24 8.63
CA LEU A 119 -8.41 16.09 7.86
C LEU A 119 -9.46 14.95 7.83
N ALA A 120 -10.07 14.66 8.98
CA ALA A 120 -11.09 13.61 9.11
C ALA A 120 -12.49 14.02 8.56
N GLY A 121 -12.62 15.23 8.01
CA GLY A 121 -13.93 15.75 7.57
C GLY A 121 -14.89 16.07 8.72
N LEU A 122 -14.34 16.36 9.91
CA LEU A 122 -15.06 16.66 11.15
C LEU A 122 -14.85 18.10 11.63
N ALA A 123 -14.48 19.02 10.72
CA ALA A 123 -14.31 20.44 11.07
C ALA A 123 -15.57 20.99 11.77
N GLY A 124 -15.40 21.60 12.94
CA GLY A 124 -16.51 22.08 13.78
C GLY A 124 -17.36 20.99 14.44
N ARG A 125 -17.01 19.70 14.26
CA ARG A 125 -17.77 18.55 14.78
C ARG A 125 -16.95 17.70 15.78
N GLY A 126 -16.06 18.31 16.53
CA GLY A 126 -15.23 17.61 17.53
C GLY A 126 -16.02 16.88 18.61
N GLY A 127 -17.30 17.25 18.83
CA GLY A 127 -18.22 16.57 19.74
C GLY A 127 -18.82 15.25 19.21
N THR A 128 -18.51 14.80 18.00
CA THR A 128 -19.00 13.54 17.43
C THR A 128 -18.39 12.36 18.19
N ALA A 129 -19.23 11.42 18.65
CA ALA A 129 -18.77 10.21 19.35
C ALA A 129 -18.01 9.28 18.37
N LEU A 130 -16.91 8.68 18.82
CA LEU A 130 -16.07 7.84 17.96
C LEU A 130 -16.82 6.65 17.37
N GLU A 131 -17.73 6.07 18.14
CA GLU A 131 -18.55 4.92 17.74
C GLU A 131 -19.50 5.22 16.58
N THR A 132 -19.80 6.50 16.33
CA THR A 132 -20.72 6.95 15.28
C THR A 132 -20.01 7.40 14.00
N LEU A 133 -18.67 7.35 13.99
CA LEU A 133 -17.89 7.74 12.82
C LEU A 133 -18.06 6.75 11.67
N ALA A 134 -18.21 7.26 10.46
CA ALA A 134 -18.02 6.42 9.29
C ALA A 134 -16.58 5.88 9.25
N ALA A 135 -16.41 4.67 8.68
CA ALA A 135 -15.11 4.00 8.63
C ALA A 135 -13.98 4.91 8.08
N GLY A 136 -14.27 5.66 7.01
CA GLY A 136 -13.31 6.60 6.44
C GLY A 136 -12.97 7.77 7.37
N GLN A 137 -13.93 8.29 8.12
CA GLN A 137 -13.70 9.36 9.12
C GLN A 137 -12.81 8.83 10.26
N ALA A 138 -13.10 7.62 10.77
CA ALA A 138 -12.31 6.97 11.78
C ALA A 138 -10.86 6.73 11.31
N LYS A 139 -10.68 6.29 10.06
CA LYS A 139 -9.36 6.09 9.44
C LYS A 139 -8.57 7.40 9.37
N LEU A 140 -9.15 8.47 8.83
CA LEU A 140 -8.48 9.77 8.74
C LEU A 140 -8.23 10.40 10.11
N LEU A 141 -9.07 10.12 11.11
CA LEU A 141 -8.84 10.54 12.49
C LEU A 141 -7.62 9.82 13.10
N LEU A 142 -7.42 8.52 12.80
CA LEU A 142 -6.22 7.78 13.18
C LEU A 142 -4.96 8.34 12.50
N VAL A 143 -5.06 8.74 11.23
CA VAL A 143 -3.96 9.42 10.53
C VAL A 143 -3.63 10.75 11.21
N ALA A 144 -4.66 11.56 11.53
CA ALA A 144 -4.48 12.82 12.25
C ALA A 144 -3.77 12.60 13.60
N ARG A 145 -4.21 11.59 14.37
CA ARG A 145 -3.56 11.20 15.63
C ARG A 145 -2.08 10.86 15.43
N ALA A 146 -1.76 10.06 14.40
CA ALA A 146 -0.39 9.63 14.13
C ALA A 146 0.55 10.79 13.79
N LEU A 147 0.00 11.91 13.30
CA LEU A 147 0.77 13.11 12.93
C LEU A 147 0.97 14.11 14.10
N MET A 148 0.34 13.90 15.26
CA MET A 148 0.36 14.89 16.37
C MET A 148 1.75 15.23 16.91
N HIS A 149 2.66 14.28 16.89
CA HIS A 149 4.04 14.43 17.42
C HIS A 149 5.07 14.66 16.32
N ASP A 150 4.64 14.99 15.10
CA ASP A 150 5.51 15.29 13.96
C ASP A 150 6.53 14.18 13.62
N PRO A 151 6.07 12.94 13.36
CA PRO A 151 6.93 11.78 13.18
C PRO A 151 7.77 11.87 11.90
N ARG A 152 8.95 11.26 11.91
CA ARG A 152 9.81 11.08 10.73
C ARG A 152 9.38 9.92 9.85
N VAL A 153 8.72 8.92 10.42
CA VAL A 153 8.28 7.71 9.72
C VAL A 153 6.78 7.49 9.97
N LEU A 154 6.01 7.31 8.91
CA LEU A 154 4.60 6.94 8.97
C LEU A 154 4.43 5.47 8.59
N LEU A 155 3.83 4.69 9.47
CA LEU A 155 3.47 3.31 9.25
C LEU A 155 1.95 3.22 9.15
N LEU A 156 1.44 2.83 7.99
CA LEU A 156 0.01 2.85 7.68
C LEU A 156 -0.47 1.44 7.33
N ASP A 157 -1.36 0.89 8.15
CA ASP A 157 -1.93 -0.43 7.90
C ASP A 157 -3.32 -0.30 7.27
N ASP A 158 -3.48 -0.82 6.05
CA ASP A 158 -4.68 -0.66 5.22
C ASP A 158 -5.22 0.78 5.22
N PRO A 159 -4.42 1.78 4.81
CA PRO A 159 -4.78 3.18 4.98
C PRO A 159 -5.96 3.63 4.11
N PHE A 160 -6.26 2.94 3.01
CA PHE A 160 -7.32 3.31 2.06
C PHE A 160 -8.63 2.56 2.30
N GLY A 161 -8.63 1.54 3.16
CA GLY A 161 -9.83 0.77 3.50
C GLY A 161 -10.93 1.64 4.10
N GLY A 162 -12.13 1.56 3.51
CA GLY A 162 -13.32 2.31 3.96
C GLY A 162 -13.33 3.80 3.64
N LEU A 163 -12.33 4.34 2.91
CA LEU A 163 -12.33 5.71 2.45
C LEU A 163 -13.26 5.92 1.25
N ASP A 164 -14.00 7.02 1.24
CA ASP A 164 -14.64 7.54 0.05
C ASP A 164 -13.60 8.15 -0.93
N PRO A 165 -13.96 8.45 -2.18
CA PRO A 165 -13.02 9.02 -3.15
C PRO A 165 -12.34 10.30 -2.67
N ALA A 166 -13.06 11.16 -1.94
CA ALA A 166 -12.51 12.41 -1.41
C ALA A 166 -11.51 12.16 -0.28
N GLY A 167 -11.80 11.21 0.62
CA GLY A 167 -10.89 10.77 1.68
C GLY A 167 -9.63 10.12 1.11
N ARG A 168 -9.78 9.29 0.06
CA ARG A 168 -8.66 8.68 -0.64
C ARG A 168 -7.73 9.75 -1.24
N MET A 169 -8.27 10.72 -1.97
CA MET A 169 -7.47 11.83 -2.52
C MET A 169 -6.73 12.62 -1.44
N ARG A 170 -7.38 12.93 -0.31
CA ARG A 170 -6.74 13.63 0.81
C ARG A 170 -5.56 12.83 1.38
N LEU A 171 -5.71 11.51 1.53
CA LEU A 171 -4.65 10.66 2.05
C LEU A 171 -3.50 10.52 1.05
N GLU A 172 -3.78 10.37 -0.24
CA GLU A 172 -2.76 10.35 -1.30
C GLU A 172 -1.96 11.66 -1.33
N GLN A 173 -2.62 12.80 -1.23
CA GLN A 173 -1.96 14.11 -1.12
C GLN A 173 -1.10 14.19 0.15
N LEU A 174 -1.61 13.77 1.30
CA LEU A 174 -0.86 13.75 2.56
C LEU A 174 0.40 12.90 2.46
N ILE A 175 0.34 11.72 1.80
CA ILE A 175 1.50 10.86 1.57
C ILE A 175 2.53 11.58 0.69
N GLY A 176 2.10 12.25 -0.38
CA GLY A 176 2.97 13.06 -1.24
C GLY A 176 3.63 14.22 -0.48
N ASP A 177 2.86 14.96 0.31
CA ASP A 177 3.37 16.06 1.13
C ASP A 177 4.38 15.56 2.19
N ALA A 178 4.11 14.40 2.79
CA ALA A 178 5.04 13.78 3.75
C ALA A 178 6.40 13.48 3.13
N GLN A 179 6.42 12.98 1.88
CA GLN A 179 7.66 12.74 1.13
C GLN A 179 8.43 14.05 0.86
N LEU A 180 7.72 15.09 0.40
CA LEU A 180 8.33 16.40 0.15
C LEU A 180 8.94 17.00 1.42
N MET A 181 8.39 16.67 2.59
CA MET A 181 8.95 17.04 3.91
C MET A 181 10.07 16.08 4.37
N GLY A 182 10.51 15.13 3.54
CA GLY A 182 11.56 14.17 3.87
C GLY A 182 11.13 13.06 4.81
N ARG A 183 9.82 12.85 5.05
CA ARG A 183 9.31 11.75 5.87
C ARG A 183 9.26 10.44 5.06
N THR A 184 9.55 9.34 5.72
CA THR A 184 9.37 8.01 5.11
C THR A 184 7.97 7.50 5.41
N VAL A 185 7.29 6.96 4.40
CA VAL A 185 5.98 6.33 4.55
C VAL A 185 6.09 4.86 4.17
N LEU A 186 5.61 3.97 5.02
CA LEU A 186 5.46 2.54 4.71
C LEU A 186 3.99 2.16 4.93
N ALA A 187 3.30 1.81 3.86
CA ALA A 187 1.88 1.46 3.89
C ALA A 187 1.64 0.02 3.47
N ALA A 188 0.96 -0.77 4.31
CA ALA A 188 0.48 -2.09 3.95
C ALA A 188 -0.81 -1.98 3.14
N LEU A 189 -0.81 -2.56 1.95
CA LEU A 189 -1.95 -2.58 1.04
C LEU A 189 -2.32 -4.03 0.72
N ASP A 190 -3.61 -4.32 0.64
CA ASP A 190 -4.10 -5.66 0.26
C ASP A 190 -4.25 -5.79 -1.26
N ASP A 191 -4.32 -4.68 -1.98
CA ASP A 191 -4.49 -4.62 -3.43
C ASP A 191 -3.17 -4.29 -4.14
N ALA A 192 -3.03 -4.82 -5.35
CA ALA A 192 -1.98 -4.46 -6.28
C ALA A 192 -2.23 -3.10 -6.98
N ASP A 193 -3.42 -2.50 -6.84
CA ASP A 193 -3.72 -1.15 -7.36
C ASP A 193 -3.08 -0.08 -6.46
N VAL A 194 -1.77 0.03 -6.56
CA VAL A 194 -0.95 0.93 -5.76
C VAL A 194 -1.12 2.37 -6.23
N PRO A 195 -1.53 3.31 -5.36
CA PRO A 195 -1.64 4.73 -5.72
C PRO A 195 -0.32 5.34 -6.18
N ALA A 196 -0.41 6.30 -7.11
CA ALA A 196 0.76 6.96 -7.71
C ALA A 196 1.60 7.80 -6.73
N CYS A 197 1.14 8.00 -5.51
CA CYS A 197 1.89 8.68 -4.45
C CYS A 197 3.01 7.80 -3.86
N PHE A 198 3.04 6.50 -4.12
CA PHE A 198 4.14 5.63 -3.67
C PHE A 198 5.31 5.65 -4.66
N THR A 199 6.54 5.69 -4.13
CA THR A 199 7.80 5.72 -4.89
C THR A 199 8.45 4.36 -4.98
N ASP A 200 8.09 3.45 -4.09
CA ASP A 200 8.66 2.11 -3.98
C ASP A 200 7.59 1.07 -3.71
N LEU A 201 7.92 -0.15 -4.07
CA LEU A 201 7.12 -1.35 -3.79
C LEU A 201 7.94 -2.37 -3.01
N ALA A 202 7.26 -3.06 -2.11
CA ALA A 202 7.75 -4.27 -1.47
C ALA A 202 6.64 -5.33 -1.51
N VAL A 203 6.97 -6.53 -1.95
CA VAL A 203 6.02 -7.64 -2.07
C VAL A 203 6.30 -8.66 -0.98
N LEU A 204 5.32 -8.89 -0.12
CA LEU A 204 5.39 -9.90 0.93
C LEU A 204 4.49 -11.08 0.56
N ARG A 205 5.06 -12.29 0.57
CA ARG A 205 4.34 -13.55 0.35
C ARG A 205 4.74 -14.57 1.41
N GLU A 206 3.75 -15.14 2.09
CA GLU A 206 3.96 -16.15 3.14
C GLU A 206 5.03 -15.75 4.18
N GLY A 207 4.98 -14.51 4.62
CA GLY A 207 5.92 -13.95 5.60
C GLY A 207 7.31 -13.58 5.06
N ARG A 208 7.59 -13.77 3.78
CA ARG A 208 8.88 -13.49 3.15
C ARG A 208 8.81 -12.32 2.18
N LEU A 209 9.84 -11.50 2.16
CA LEU A 209 9.99 -10.46 1.15
C LEU A 209 10.46 -11.10 -0.16
N VAL A 210 9.60 -11.10 -1.19
CA VAL A 210 9.90 -11.72 -2.48
C VAL A 210 10.39 -10.72 -3.53
N ALA A 211 10.06 -9.43 -3.37
CA ALA A 211 10.57 -8.35 -4.22
C ALA A 211 10.54 -7.02 -3.47
N ALA A 212 11.49 -6.14 -3.75
CA ALA A 212 11.51 -4.76 -3.32
C ALA A 212 12.24 -3.90 -4.35
N GLY A 213 11.76 -2.68 -4.60
CA GLY A 213 12.40 -1.78 -5.56
C GLY A 213 11.60 -0.52 -5.82
N GLU A 214 12.14 0.34 -6.69
CA GLU A 214 11.47 1.55 -7.10
C GLU A 214 10.18 1.25 -7.88
N HIS A 215 9.15 2.04 -7.54
CA HIS A 215 7.89 2.02 -8.27
C HIS A 215 8.06 2.90 -9.52
N ASP A 216 8.48 2.31 -10.63
CA ASP A 216 8.59 3.03 -11.90
C ASP A 216 7.18 3.34 -12.45
N ARG A 217 6.81 4.62 -12.38
CA ARG A 217 5.52 5.13 -12.89
C ARG A 217 5.28 4.76 -14.36
N ARG A 218 6.33 4.66 -15.17
CA ARG A 218 6.21 4.29 -16.59
C ARG A 218 5.81 2.84 -16.75
N HIS A 219 6.33 1.95 -15.90
CA HIS A 219 5.89 0.56 -15.84
C HIS A 219 4.50 0.43 -15.23
N PHE A 220 4.10 1.34 -14.33
CA PHE A 220 2.78 1.31 -13.70
C PHE A 220 1.66 1.81 -14.63
N GLU A 221 1.89 2.87 -15.41
CA GLU A 221 0.95 3.32 -16.45
C GLU A 221 0.84 2.29 -17.58
N ALA A 222 1.95 1.63 -17.94
CA ALA A 222 1.98 0.48 -18.84
C ALA A 222 1.42 -0.80 -18.19
N GLY A 223 1.59 -0.98 -16.88
CA GLY A 223 1.20 -2.17 -16.11
C GLY A 223 -0.26 -2.20 -15.65
N ARG A 224 -1.05 -1.15 -15.88
CA ARG A 224 -2.51 -1.19 -15.69
C ARG A 224 -3.23 -2.04 -16.72
N GLN A 225 -2.54 -2.39 -17.80
CA GLN A 225 -3.06 -3.25 -18.84
C GLN A 225 -2.62 -4.69 -18.58
N TRP A 226 -3.58 -5.58 -18.51
CA TRP A 226 -3.32 -7.00 -18.49
C TRP A 226 -2.61 -7.45 -19.73
N VAL A 227 -1.63 -8.33 -19.59
CA VAL A 227 -0.96 -8.94 -20.72
C VAL A 227 -1.79 -10.15 -21.16
N CYS A 228 -2.36 -10.08 -22.34
CA CYS A 228 -3.00 -11.21 -22.97
C CYS A 228 -1.97 -11.97 -23.81
N ARG A 229 -1.84 -13.27 -23.58
CA ARG A 229 -1.05 -14.16 -24.40
C ARG A 229 -1.97 -15.12 -25.13
N ILE A 230 -1.78 -15.23 -26.44
CA ILE A 230 -2.52 -16.14 -27.31
C ILE A 230 -1.48 -17.00 -28.05
N VAL A 231 -1.60 -18.32 -27.93
CA VAL A 231 -0.76 -19.27 -28.67
C VAL A 231 -1.49 -19.60 -29.98
N SER A 232 -0.86 -19.20 -31.10
CA SER A 232 -1.33 -19.45 -32.48
C SER A 232 -0.19 -20.07 -33.29
N PRO A 233 -0.06 -21.41 -33.30
CA PRO A 233 1.09 -22.12 -33.82
C PRO A 233 1.43 -21.73 -35.26
N GLY A 234 2.68 -21.25 -35.49
CA GLY A 234 3.19 -20.82 -36.78
C GLY A 234 2.56 -19.52 -37.33
N HIS A 235 1.72 -18.81 -36.56
CA HIS A 235 0.95 -17.68 -37.03
C HIS A 235 1.03 -16.42 -36.14
N ALA A 236 1.98 -16.35 -35.23
CA ALA A 236 2.06 -15.28 -34.22
C ALA A 236 2.12 -13.87 -34.85
N GLU A 237 2.87 -13.67 -35.92
CA GLU A 237 2.91 -12.35 -36.58
C GLU A 237 1.58 -11.96 -37.25
N ALA A 238 0.86 -12.94 -37.82
CA ALA A 238 -0.46 -12.70 -38.42
C ALA A 238 -1.48 -12.37 -37.33
N ALA A 239 -1.47 -13.10 -36.22
CA ALA A 239 -2.30 -12.86 -35.06
C ALA A 239 -2.00 -11.49 -34.39
N ALA A 240 -0.73 -11.09 -34.29
CA ALA A 240 -0.34 -9.78 -33.80
C ALA A 240 -0.91 -8.63 -34.65
N ARG A 241 -0.87 -8.76 -35.98
CA ARG A 241 -1.50 -7.76 -36.89
C ARG A 241 -3.02 -7.65 -36.70
N MET A 242 -3.70 -8.77 -36.48
CA MET A 242 -5.16 -8.77 -36.22
C MET A 242 -5.49 -8.12 -34.89
N LEU A 243 -4.73 -8.46 -33.84
CA LEU A 243 -4.92 -7.92 -32.50
C LEU A 243 -4.60 -6.44 -32.39
N ALA A 244 -3.71 -5.89 -33.26
CA ALA A 244 -3.39 -4.47 -33.25
C ALA A 244 -4.59 -3.54 -33.55
N ALA A 245 -5.68 -4.09 -34.09
CA ALA A 245 -6.93 -3.36 -34.28
C ALA A 245 -7.81 -3.26 -33.06
N VAL A 246 -7.64 -4.16 -32.07
CA VAL A 246 -8.54 -4.32 -30.90
C VAL A 246 -7.81 -4.26 -29.56
N ALA A 247 -6.48 -4.32 -29.57
CA ALA A 247 -5.65 -4.29 -28.37
C ALA A 247 -4.40 -3.43 -28.60
N ALA A 248 -3.86 -2.87 -27.51
CA ALA A 248 -2.63 -2.09 -27.56
C ALA A 248 -1.39 -3.00 -27.59
N ASP A 249 -0.32 -2.53 -28.23
CA ASP A 249 1.02 -3.15 -28.22
C ASP A 249 1.02 -4.64 -28.62
N ALA A 250 0.15 -5.04 -29.55
CA ALA A 250 0.12 -6.41 -30.04
C ALA A 250 1.41 -6.75 -30.83
N ARG A 251 2.13 -7.79 -30.37
CA ARG A 251 3.40 -8.22 -30.98
C ARG A 251 3.60 -9.74 -30.87
N ALA A 252 4.22 -10.33 -31.86
CA ALA A 252 4.72 -11.68 -31.75
C ALA A 252 5.96 -11.70 -30.83
N ILE A 253 5.99 -12.61 -29.88
CA ILE A 253 7.15 -12.80 -28.96
C ILE A 253 8.01 -13.99 -29.42
N ASP A 254 7.41 -14.94 -30.12
CA ASP A 254 8.06 -16.05 -30.80
C ASP A 254 7.23 -16.48 -32.03
N ALA A 255 7.54 -17.64 -32.65
CA ALA A 255 6.84 -18.12 -33.84
C ALA A 255 5.36 -18.46 -33.61
N ASP A 256 5.04 -18.83 -32.39
CA ASP A 256 3.74 -19.40 -32.01
C ASP A 256 2.92 -18.49 -31.08
N THR A 257 3.56 -17.54 -30.41
CA THR A 257 2.94 -16.76 -29.33
C THR A 257 2.87 -15.29 -29.68
N VAL A 258 1.67 -14.73 -29.54
CA VAL A 258 1.44 -13.28 -29.58
C VAL A 258 1.10 -12.75 -28.19
N GLU A 259 1.64 -11.59 -27.89
CA GLU A 259 1.37 -10.84 -26.65
C GLU A 259 0.75 -9.50 -27.01
N CYS A 260 -0.32 -9.12 -26.34
CA CYS A 260 -0.90 -7.78 -26.45
C CYS A 260 -1.33 -7.27 -25.07
N ARG A 261 -1.47 -5.95 -24.95
CA ARG A 261 -1.97 -5.31 -23.74
C ARG A 261 -3.44 -4.99 -23.89
N SER A 262 -4.23 -5.41 -22.91
CA SER A 262 -5.66 -5.12 -22.88
C SER A 262 -6.15 -5.08 -21.43
N ASP A 263 -7.16 -4.26 -21.16
CA ASP A 263 -7.90 -4.30 -19.89
C ASP A 263 -9.04 -5.33 -20.03
N PRO A 264 -9.11 -6.37 -19.21
CA PRO A 264 -10.20 -7.35 -19.26
C PRO A 264 -11.59 -6.76 -19.04
N ARG A 265 -11.67 -5.53 -18.51
CA ARG A 265 -12.92 -4.78 -18.37
C ARG A 265 -13.36 -4.11 -19.66
N LEU A 266 -12.43 -3.86 -20.60
CA LEU A 266 -12.67 -3.20 -21.89
C LEU A 266 -12.78 -4.20 -23.05
N ALA A 267 -12.01 -5.28 -23.01
CA ALA A 267 -12.04 -6.35 -24.00
C ALA A 267 -11.98 -7.71 -23.30
N ALA A 268 -13.05 -8.47 -23.40
CA ALA A 268 -13.05 -9.84 -22.87
C ALA A 268 -12.04 -10.72 -23.62
N LEU A 269 -11.43 -11.70 -22.96
CA LEU A 269 -10.54 -12.67 -23.60
C LEU A 269 -11.20 -13.31 -24.83
N ALA A 270 -12.50 -13.57 -24.75
CA ALA A 270 -13.29 -14.11 -25.83
C ALA A 270 -13.28 -13.22 -27.09
N ASP A 271 -13.31 -11.89 -26.93
CA ASP A 271 -13.29 -10.95 -28.05
C ASP A 271 -11.93 -10.95 -28.76
N LEU A 272 -10.84 -11.02 -27.96
CA LEU A 272 -9.48 -11.10 -28.51
C LEU A 272 -9.23 -12.42 -29.23
N VAL A 273 -9.68 -13.54 -28.66
CA VAL A 273 -9.62 -14.86 -29.29
C VAL A 273 -10.49 -14.89 -30.55
N ALA A 274 -11.70 -14.34 -30.49
CA ALA A 274 -12.60 -14.26 -31.64
C ALA A 274 -12.00 -13.48 -32.82
N ALA A 275 -11.28 -12.37 -32.56
CA ALA A 275 -10.61 -11.60 -33.59
C ALA A 275 -9.55 -12.43 -34.35
N VAL A 276 -8.80 -13.28 -33.64
CA VAL A 276 -7.80 -14.19 -34.23
C VAL A 276 -8.49 -15.33 -35.02
N VAL A 277 -9.49 -15.95 -34.42
CA VAL A 277 -10.23 -17.09 -35.01
C VAL A 277 -11.05 -16.65 -36.24
N HIS A 278 -11.70 -15.48 -36.23
CA HIS A 278 -12.41 -14.93 -37.37
C HIS A 278 -11.49 -14.63 -38.56
N ALA A 279 -10.20 -14.38 -38.30
CA ALA A 279 -9.19 -14.26 -39.34
C ALA A 279 -8.72 -15.62 -39.88
N GLY A 280 -9.30 -16.73 -39.44
CA GLY A 280 -8.95 -18.07 -39.88
C GLY A 280 -7.67 -18.61 -39.28
N LEU A 281 -7.16 -18.00 -38.18
CA LEU A 281 -5.93 -18.40 -37.52
C LEU A 281 -6.24 -19.37 -36.33
N PRO A 282 -5.44 -20.44 -36.14
CA PRO A 282 -5.64 -21.36 -35.05
C PRO A 282 -5.31 -20.71 -33.72
N VAL A 283 -6.03 -21.08 -32.67
CA VAL A 283 -5.74 -20.71 -31.28
C VAL A 283 -5.73 -21.99 -30.44
N GLU A 284 -4.58 -22.30 -29.85
CA GLU A 284 -4.45 -23.44 -28.94
C GLU A 284 -4.65 -23.06 -27.49
N GLN A 285 -4.14 -21.90 -27.09
CA GLN A 285 -4.22 -21.40 -25.73
C GLN A 285 -4.36 -19.89 -25.73
N ALA A 286 -5.14 -19.37 -24.78
CA ALA A 286 -5.24 -17.94 -24.53
C ALA A 286 -5.45 -17.68 -23.05
N GLY A 287 -4.90 -16.59 -22.54
CA GLY A 287 -5.06 -16.21 -21.14
C GLY A 287 -4.57 -14.81 -20.86
N PHE A 288 -5.10 -14.22 -19.80
CA PHE A 288 -4.61 -12.97 -19.24
C PHE A 288 -3.60 -13.22 -18.13
N THR A 289 -2.49 -12.49 -18.17
CA THR A 289 -1.57 -12.39 -17.04
C THR A 289 -1.79 -11.03 -16.39
N PRO A 290 -2.00 -10.98 -15.06
CA PRO A 290 -2.22 -9.73 -14.36
C PRO A 290 -1.00 -8.80 -14.47
N PRO A 291 -1.20 -7.47 -14.36
CA PRO A 291 -0.09 -6.53 -14.38
C PRO A 291 0.83 -6.74 -13.17
N TRP A 292 2.14 -6.45 -13.34
CA TRP A 292 3.05 -6.35 -12.20
C TRP A 292 2.58 -5.18 -11.29
N PRO A 293 2.50 -5.27 -9.97
CA PRO A 293 3.05 -6.35 -9.14
C PRO A 293 2.08 -7.51 -8.84
N ALA A 294 0.86 -7.49 -9.38
CA ALA A 294 -0.14 -8.53 -9.10
C ALA A 294 0.38 -9.94 -9.42
N GLN A 295 1.24 -10.07 -10.45
CA GLN A 295 1.89 -11.34 -10.82
C GLN A 295 2.72 -11.97 -9.69
N LEU A 296 3.24 -11.16 -8.75
CA LEU A 296 4.02 -11.65 -7.62
C LEU A 296 3.15 -12.04 -6.42
N LEU A 297 1.85 -11.76 -6.48
CA LEU A 297 0.91 -12.10 -5.43
C LEU A 297 0.32 -13.51 -5.61
N ASP A 298 0.35 -14.05 -6.83
CA ASP A 298 -0.05 -15.42 -7.14
C ASP A 298 1.04 -16.43 -6.83
#